data_f32507a0b9d23eca7dcddf1720265660
#
_entry.id   f32507a0b9d23eca7dcddf1720265660
#
_cell.length_a   1.000
_cell.length_b   1.000
_cell.length_c   1.000
_cell.angle_alpha   90.00
_cell.angle_beta   90.00
_cell.angle_gamma   90.00
#
_symmetry.space_group_name_H-M   'P 1'
#
loop_
_entity.id
_entity.type
_entity.pdbx_description
1 polymer ?
#
loop_
_entity_poly.entity_id
_entity_poly.type
_entity_poly.pdbx_seq_one_letter_code
_entity_poly.pdbx_strand_id
1 'polypeptide(L)'
;MIGLVRRLALLLLLAASAAAAQDEAVLLVAHPAFRDLEYRQTVLIAAPAPNGGHVGVILNRPTRRSLASLFPDHAPSKKVIDPVYYGGPFSRAALVALVHADHAPGDGAVPIMKDLYLAFRANTIDHVIESTPNEARYYVGYVGWRPGELRGEIDRGLWTVMDADLSFVFRKDTEGMWEELLQASRRIRAESSGSEPEPLRLRLAAVRALTPNFAVAR
;
A
#
# COMPACT_ATOMS: atom_id res chain seq x y z
N MET A 1 33.09 0.92 35.78
CA MET A 1 31.63 0.71 35.75
C MET A 1 30.89 1.64 34.76
N ILE A 2 31.32 2.86 34.53
CA ILE A 2 30.65 3.84 33.62
C ILE A 2 30.68 3.43 32.13
N GLY A 3 31.72 2.74 31.68
CA GLY A 3 31.84 2.31 30.27
C GLY A 3 30.88 1.18 29.85
N LEU A 4 30.48 0.32 30.76
CA LEU A 4 29.56 -0.80 30.49
C LEU A 4 28.12 -0.31 30.31
N VAL A 5 27.70 0.64 31.13
CA VAL A 5 26.35 1.22 31.06
C VAL A 5 26.16 2.02 29.76
N ARG A 6 27.20 2.75 29.30
CA ARG A 6 27.16 3.49 28.03
C ARG A 6 27.05 2.59 26.80
N ARG A 7 27.71 1.43 26.82
CA ARG A 7 27.61 0.43 25.72
C ARG A 7 26.27 -0.26 25.69
N LEU A 8 25.67 -0.53 26.84
CA LEU A 8 24.34 -1.14 26.93
C LEU A 8 23.23 -0.17 26.47
N ALA A 9 23.34 1.12 26.82
CA ALA A 9 22.40 2.15 26.39
C ALA A 9 22.46 2.37 24.85
N LEU A 10 23.65 2.29 24.26
CA LEU A 10 23.81 2.44 22.80
C LEU A 10 23.24 1.24 22.02
N LEU A 11 23.37 0.02 22.56
CA LEU A 11 22.78 -1.19 21.98
C LEU A 11 21.24 -1.20 22.10
N LEU A 12 20.67 -0.66 23.16
CA LEU A 12 19.22 -0.52 23.33
C LEU A 12 18.62 0.52 22.38
N LEU A 13 19.34 1.63 22.08
CA LEU A 13 18.90 2.64 21.11
C LEU A 13 18.92 2.11 19.68
N LEU A 14 19.90 1.28 19.30
CA LEU A 14 19.95 0.63 17.98
C LEU A 14 18.86 -0.42 17.81
N ALA A 15 18.49 -1.16 18.86
CA ALA A 15 17.41 -2.14 18.83
C ALA A 15 16.03 -1.46 18.70
N ALA A 16 15.81 -0.30 19.31
CA ALA A 16 14.57 0.47 19.20
C ALA A 16 14.34 1.02 17.77
N SER A 17 15.42 1.43 17.07
CA SER A 17 15.32 1.89 15.68
C SER A 17 14.96 0.78 14.69
N ALA A 18 15.35 -0.46 14.96
CA ALA A 18 15.00 -1.61 14.12
C ALA A 18 13.54 -2.04 14.29
N ALA A 19 12.94 -1.86 15.47
CA ALA A 19 11.54 -2.17 15.73
C ALA A 19 10.58 -1.15 15.08
N ALA A 20 10.90 0.14 15.08
CA ALA A 20 10.09 1.19 14.45
C ALA A 20 9.98 1.06 12.92
N ALA A 21 10.91 0.33 12.30
CA ALA A 21 10.94 0.14 10.86
C ALA A 21 9.93 -0.92 10.33
N GLN A 22 9.23 -1.64 11.21
CA GLN A 22 8.28 -2.70 10.84
C GLN A 22 6.81 -2.26 10.89
N ASP A 23 6.53 -1.05 11.40
CA ASP A 23 5.17 -0.55 11.65
C ASP A 23 4.68 0.46 10.59
N GLU A 24 5.42 0.67 9.51
CA GLU A 24 5.04 1.59 8.42
C GLU A 24 4.46 0.84 7.24
N ALA A 25 3.53 1.50 6.55
CA ALA A 25 3.01 1.00 5.28
C ALA A 25 4.12 0.90 4.23
N VAL A 26 4.02 -0.13 3.39
CA VAL A 26 4.96 -0.39 2.31
C VAL A 26 4.24 -0.62 0.99
N LEU A 27 4.89 -0.27 -0.11
CA LEU A 27 4.52 -0.80 -1.42
C LEU A 27 5.23 -2.15 -1.64
N LEU A 28 4.47 -3.11 -2.12
CA LEU A 28 4.93 -4.44 -2.47
C LEU A 28 4.79 -4.61 -3.98
N VAL A 29 5.91 -4.75 -4.66
CA VAL A 29 5.96 -5.01 -6.10
C VAL A 29 6.22 -6.48 -6.31
N ALA A 30 5.30 -7.19 -6.96
CA ALA A 30 5.41 -8.63 -7.18
C ALA A 30 6.66 -8.97 -7.98
N HIS A 31 7.46 -9.94 -7.51
CA HIS A 31 8.61 -10.42 -8.24
C HIS A 31 8.19 -11.13 -9.54
N PRO A 32 8.91 -11.01 -10.66
CA PRO A 32 8.56 -11.64 -11.94
C PRO A 32 8.37 -13.16 -11.89
N ALA A 33 9.02 -13.83 -10.93
CA ALA A 33 8.88 -15.27 -10.72
C ALA A 33 7.61 -15.65 -9.91
N PHE A 34 6.86 -14.67 -9.41
CA PHE A 34 5.62 -14.92 -8.67
C PHE A 34 4.57 -15.51 -9.62
N ARG A 35 4.30 -16.80 -9.48
CA ARG A 35 3.44 -17.57 -10.41
C ARG A 35 1.95 -17.51 -10.10
N ASP A 36 1.60 -17.15 -8.87
CA ASP A 36 0.21 -17.06 -8.44
C ASP A 36 -0.55 -16.04 -9.30
N LEU A 37 -1.68 -16.45 -9.86
CA LEU A 37 -2.50 -15.62 -10.76
C LEU A 37 -3.11 -14.40 -10.05
N GLU A 38 -3.31 -14.49 -8.75
CA GLU A 38 -3.86 -13.40 -7.95
C GLU A 38 -2.83 -12.28 -7.73
N TYR A 39 -1.53 -12.63 -7.70
CA TYR A 39 -0.47 -11.70 -7.31
C TYR A 39 0.56 -11.38 -8.38
N ARG A 40 0.62 -12.16 -9.47
CA ARG A 40 1.58 -11.85 -10.56
C ARG A 40 1.36 -10.45 -11.11
N GLN A 41 2.44 -9.71 -11.35
CA GLN A 41 2.41 -8.36 -11.93
C GLN A 41 1.53 -7.38 -11.13
N THR A 42 1.46 -7.54 -9.80
CA THR A 42 0.72 -6.64 -8.93
C THR A 42 1.63 -5.66 -8.21
N VAL A 43 1.05 -4.52 -7.89
CA VAL A 43 1.55 -3.54 -6.94
C VAL A 43 0.50 -3.43 -5.83
N LEU A 44 0.92 -3.62 -4.59
CA LEU A 44 0.05 -3.51 -3.42
C LEU A 44 0.54 -2.42 -2.49
N ILE A 45 -0.39 -1.83 -1.75
CA ILE A 45 -0.05 -1.17 -0.49
C ILE A 45 -0.41 -2.11 0.65
N ALA A 46 0.50 -2.26 1.61
CA ALA A 46 0.30 -3.09 2.80
C ALA A 46 0.70 -2.32 4.05
N ALA A 47 -0.06 -2.48 5.13
CA ALA A 47 0.22 -1.87 6.43
C ALA A 47 -0.04 -2.88 7.55
N PRO A 48 0.56 -2.67 8.75
CA PRO A 48 0.27 -3.46 9.92
C PRO A 48 -1.22 -3.42 10.27
N ALA A 49 -1.76 -4.55 10.65
CA ALA A 49 -3.13 -4.69 11.12
C ALA A 49 -3.19 -4.89 12.64
N PRO A 50 -4.30 -4.50 13.31
CA PRO A 50 -4.42 -4.59 14.77
C PRO A 50 -4.22 -5.99 15.37
N ASN A 51 -4.37 -7.03 14.55
CA ASN A 51 -4.17 -8.44 14.97
C ASN A 51 -2.70 -8.90 14.89
N GLY A 52 -1.75 -7.99 14.64
CA GLY A 52 -0.33 -8.28 14.48
C GLY A 52 0.05 -8.85 13.11
N GLY A 53 -0.91 -9.01 12.21
CA GLY A 53 -0.68 -9.32 10.80
C GLY A 53 -0.52 -8.07 9.94
N HIS A 54 -0.80 -8.21 8.64
CA HIS A 54 -0.85 -7.08 7.70
C HIS A 54 -2.13 -7.13 6.88
N VAL A 55 -2.53 -5.97 6.38
CA VAL A 55 -3.66 -5.80 5.48
C VAL A 55 -3.30 -4.85 4.36
N GLY A 56 -3.88 -5.05 3.18
CA GLY A 56 -3.61 -4.18 2.05
C GLY A 56 -4.55 -4.40 0.87
N VAL A 57 -4.31 -3.65 -0.19
CA VAL A 57 -5.06 -3.76 -1.45
C VAL A 57 -4.14 -3.70 -2.67
N ILE A 58 -4.55 -4.36 -3.75
CA ILE A 58 -3.89 -4.30 -5.05
C ILE A 58 -4.25 -2.98 -5.73
N LEU A 59 -3.25 -2.17 -6.09
CA LEU A 59 -3.43 -0.82 -6.63
C LEU A 59 -3.65 -0.79 -8.15
N ASN A 60 -3.11 -1.76 -8.88
CA ASN A 60 -3.02 -1.74 -10.34
C ASN A 60 -3.95 -2.72 -11.05
N ARG A 61 -5.12 -3.02 -10.47
CA ARG A 61 -6.16 -3.86 -11.10
C ARG A 61 -7.52 -3.17 -11.16
N PRO A 62 -7.68 -2.14 -12.02
CA PRO A 62 -8.99 -1.56 -12.27
C PRO A 62 -9.91 -2.59 -12.92
N THR A 63 -11.17 -2.60 -12.52
CA THR A 63 -12.21 -3.39 -13.18
C THR A 63 -12.94 -2.53 -14.23
N ARG A 64 -13.84 -3.14 -15.01
CA ARG A 64 -14.73 -2.39 -15.91
C ARG A 64 -16.02 -1.92 -15.24
N ARG A 65 -16.11 -2.01 -13.91
CA ARG A 65 -17.33 -1.70 -13.16
C ARG A 65 -17.20 -0.38 -12.44
N SER A 66 -18.18 0.49 -12.58
CA SER A 66 -18.33 1.68 -11.74
C SER A 66 -18.98 1.32 -10.42
N LEU A 67 -18.79 2.15 -9.39
CA LEU A 67 -19.47 1.98 -8.12
C LEU A 67 -21.00 2.06 -8.30
N ALA A 68 -21.50 2.95 -9.17
CA ALA A 68 -22.90 3.03 -9.52
C ALA A 68 -23.46 1.74 -10.14
N SER A 69 -22.65 0.95 -10.87
CA SER A 69 -23.09 -0.32 -11.42
C SER A 69 -23.21 -1.45 -10.37
N LEU A 70 -22.50 -1.29 -9.24
CA LEU A 70 -22.60 -2.20 -8.09
C LEU A 70 -23.79 -1.85 -7.19
N PHE A 71 -24.12 -0.55 -7.10
CA PHE A 71 -25.18 0.00 -6.24
C PHE A 71 -26.08 0.93 -7.05
N PRO A 72 -26.92 0.39 -7.96
CA PRO A 72 -27.72 1.20 -8.91
C PRO A 72 -28.74 2.10 -8.22
N ASP A 73 -29.27 1.66 -7.07
CA ASP A 73 -30.26 2.39 -6.29
C ASP A 73 -29.64 3.42 -5.31
N HIS A 74 -28.31 3.41 -5.16
CA HIS A 74 -27.59 4.35 -4.29
C HIS A 74 -27.12 5.55 -5.10
N ALA A 75 -27.90 6.63 -5.07
CA ALA A 75 -27.62 7.84 -5.86
C ALA A 75 -26.23 8.46 -5.64
N PRO A 76 -25.65 8.51 -4.41
CA PRO A 76 -24.30 9.01 -4.18
C PRO A 76 -23.20 8.24 -4.93
N SER A 77 -23.36 6.94 -5.17
CA SER A 77 -22.40 6.11 -5.92
C SER A 77 -22.17 6.59 -7.37
N LYS A 78 -23.13 7.36 -7.94
CA LYS A 78 -23.01 7.93 -9.29
C LYS A 78 -22.01 9.09 -9.35
N LYS A 79 -21.59 9.65 -8.21
CA LYS A 79 -20.60 10.72 -8.12
C LYS A 79 -19.16 10.20 -8.17
N VAL A 80 -18.96 8.89 -7.95
CA VAL A 80 -17.63 8.26 -7.99
C VAL A 80 -17.19 8.13 -9.45
N ILE A 81 -16.06 8.77 -9.77
CA ILE A 81 -15.54 8.85 -11.13
C ILE A 81 -14.68 7.63 -11.49
N ASP A 82 -13.84 7.20 -10.55
CA ASP A 82 -12.91 6.08 -10.78
C ASP A 82 -13.68 4.74 -10.83
N PRO A 83 -13.19 3.76 -11.60
CA PRO A 83 -13.75 2.41 -11.56
C PRO A 83 -13.51 1.77 -10.20
N VAL A 84 -14.25 0.73 -9.90
CA VAL A 84 -13.95 -0.17 -8.77
C VAL A 84 -12.75 -1.02 -9.12
N TYR A 85 -11.82 -1.19 -8.19
CA TYR A 85 -10.61 -1.98 -8.36
C TYR A 85 -10.80 -3.38 -7.74
N TYR A 86 -10.05 -4.35 -8.24
CA TYR A 86 -9.88 -5.63 -7.56
C TYR A 86 -8.79 -5.47 -6.49
N GLY A 87 -9.18 -5.54 -5.23
CA GLY A 87 -8.29 -5.29 -4.09
C GLY A 87 -7.55 -6.54 -3.58
N GLY A 88 -8.06 -7.74 -3.89
CA GLY A 88 -7.42 -8.99 -3.48
C GLY A 88 -8.39 -10.16 -3.28
N PRO A 89 -7.87 -11.36 -2.97
CA PRO A 89 -8.65 -12.60 -2.93
C PRO A 89 -9.55 -12.73 -1.68
N PHE A 90 -9.28 -11.99 -0.61
CA PHE A 90 -10.09 -12.11 0.61
C PHE A 90 -11.38 -11.31 0.48
N SER A 91 -12.49 -11.90 0.93
CA SER A 91 -13.82 -11.27 0.96
C SER A 91 -14.22 -10.60 -0.37
N ARG A 92 -14.10 -11.30 -1.48
CA ARG A 92 -14.36 -10.79 -2.85
C ARG A 92 -15.73 -10.14 -3.06
N ALA A 93 -16.70 -10.39 -2.19
CA ALA A 93 -18.01 -9.75 -2.20
C ALA A 93 -18.05 -8.47 -1.35
N ALA A 94 -17.03 -8.20 -0.53
CA ALA A 94 -16.98 -7.01 0.32
C ALA A 94 -16.39 -5.83 -0.44
N LEU A 95 -17.05 -4.68 -0.31
CA LEU A 95 -16.47 -3.41 -0.70
C LEU A 95 -15.54 -2.94 0.42
N VAL A 96 -14.36 -2.45 0.05
CA VAL A 96 -13.45 -1.71 0.93
C VAL A 96 -13.06 -0.41 0.25
N ALA A 97 -12.70 0.60 1.05
CA ALA A 97 -12.31 1.90 0.52
C ALA A 97 -10.97 2.34 1.10
N LEU A 98 -10.05 2.74 0.22
CA LEU A 98 -8.82 3.42 0.60
C LEU A 98 -9.10 4.93 0.53
N VAL A 99 -9.09 5.58 1.69
CA VAL A 99 -9.61 6.94 1.88
C VAL A 99 -8.48 7.90 2.22
N HIS A 100 -8.37 8.99 1.46
CA HIS A 100 -7.50 10.11 1.78
C HIS A 100 -8.25 11.08 2.69
N ALA A 101 -7.81 11.20 3.94
CA ALA A 101 -8.44 12.07 4.94
C ALA A 101 -7.40 12.42 6.02
N ASP A 102 -7.51 13.61 6.61
CA ASP A 102 -6.65 14.07 7.69
C ASP A 102 -6.96 13.40 9.05
N HIS A 103 -8.09 12.70 9.15
CA HIS A 103 -8.49 11.89 10.32
C HIS A 103 -9.28 10.65 9.88
N ALA A 104 -9.44 9.70 10.79
CA ALA A 104 -10.15 8.46 10.49
C ALA A 104 -11.59 8.73 10.01
N PRO A 105 -12.01 8.19 8.84
CA PRO A 105 -13.31 8.48 8.26
C PRO A 105 -14.49 7.84 9.01
N GLY A 106 -14.21 7.03 10.02
CA GLY A 106 -15.22 6.38 10.85
C GLY A 106 -14.73 5.07 11.46
N ASP A 107 -15.64 4.35 12.10
CA ASP A 107 -15.35 3.10 12.76
C ASP A 107 -14.81 2.03 11.81
N GLY A 108 -13.85 1.24 12.28
CA GLY A 108 -13.25 0.15 11.52
C GLY A 108 -12.37 0.59 10.37
N ALA A 109 -11.99 1.86 10.32
CA ALA A 109 -10.94 2.33 9.43
C ALA A 109 -9.57 2.03 10.05
N VAL A 110 -8.71 1.37 9.29
CA VAL A 110 -7.33 1.02 9.68
C VAL A 110 -6.41 2.09 9.10
N PRO A 111 -5.58 2.77 9.91
CA PRO A 111 -4.59 3.69 9.39
C PRO A 111 -3.56 2.93 8.55
N ILE A 112 -3.30 3.43 7.35
CA ILE A 112 -2.29 2.87 6.44
C ILE A 112 -1.01 3.68 6.53
N MET A 113 -1.11 4.98 6.37
CA MET A 113 -0.05 5.95 6.55
C MET A 113 -0.68 7.30 6.91
N LYS A 114 0.14 8.35 7.03
CA LYS A 114 -0.39 9.69 7.27
C LYS A 114 -1.43 10.03 6.21
N ASP A 115 -2.59 10.50 6.66
CA ASP A 115 -3.72 10.94 5.84
C ASP A 115 -4.30 9.85 4.90
N LEU A 116 -4.05 8.56 5.20
CA LEU A 116 -4.55 7.44 4.42
C LEU A 116 -5.09 6.32 5.31
N TYR A 117 -6.32 5.89 5.05
CA TYR A 117 -7.04 4.88 5.82
C TYR A 117 -7.66 3.83 4.91
N LEU A 118 -7.71 2.59 5.37
CA LEU A 118 -8.45 1.51 4.72
C LEU A 118 -9.72 1.21 5.53
N ALA A 119 -10.88 1.53 4.97
CA ALA A 119 -12.20 1.34 5.58
C ALA A 119 -12.82 0.01 5.13
N PHE A 120 -13.37 -0.72 6.11
CA PHE A 120 -14.00 -2.04 5.91
C PHE A 120 -15.49 -2.06 6.26
N ARG A 121 -15.98 -1.13 7.09
CA ARG A 121 -17.37 -1.14 7.53
C ARG A 121 -18.27 -0.43 6.52
N ALA A 122 -19.40 -1.04 6.20
CA ALA A 122 -20.35 -0.53 5.22
C ALA A 122 -20.81 0.91 5.55
N ASN A 123 -21.17 1.19 6.82
CA ASN A 123 -21.59 2.51 7.23
C ASN A 123 -20.51 3.60 7.07
N THR A 124 -19.25 3.25 7.33
CA THR A 124 -18.12 4.16 7.10
C THR A 124 -17.89 4.41 5.62
N ILE A 125 -17.98 3.36 4.80
CA ILE A 125 -17.85 3.46 3.34
C ILE A 125 -19.00 4.27 2.74
N ASP A 126 -20.23 4.04 3.17
CA ASP A 126 -21.40 4.81 2.75
C ASP A 126 -21.24 6.29 3.08
N HIS A 127 -20.78 6.60 4.31
CA HIS A 127 -20.49 7.99 4.70
C HIS A 127 -19.45 8.65 3.77
N VAL A 128 -18.36 7.93 3.42
CA VAL A 128 -17.34 8.43 2.47
C VAL A 128 -17.93 8.64 1.08
N ILE A 129 -18.75 7.71 0.58
CA ILE A 129 -19.41 7.86 -0.73
C ILE A 129 -20.36 9.06 -0.76
N GLU A 130 -21.05 9.35 0.34
CA GLU A 130 -21.98 10.46 0.45
C GLU A 130 -21.26 11.82 0.57
N SER A 131 -20.19 11.90 1.36
CA SER A 131 -19.52 13.14 1.74
C SER A 131 -18.35 13.51 0.84
N THR A 132 -17.42 12.54 0.59
CA THR A 132 -16.15 12.76 -0.11
C THR A 132 -15.84 11.64 -1.13
N PRO A 133 -16.77 11.38 -2.09
CA PRO A 133 -16.72 10.19 -2.95
C PRO A 133 -15.44 10.03 -3.75
N ASN A 134 -14.77 11.13 -4.12
CA ASN A 134 -13.56 11.11 -4.96
C ASN A 134 -12.26 11.31 -4.18
N GLU A 135 -12.32 11.46 -2.86
CA GLU A 135 -11.16 11.36 -1.95
C GLU A 135 -10.87 9.90 -1.55
N ALA A 136 -11.56 8.96 -2.17
CA ALA A 136 -11.40 7.54 -1.92
C ALA A 136 -11.32 6.74 -3.22
N ARG A 137 -10.63 5.60 -3.14
CA ARG A 137 -10.65 4.56 -4.16
C ARG A 137 -11.31 3.31 -3.60
N TYR A 138 -12.21 2.72 -4.37
CA TYR A 138 -13.06 1.60 -3.94
C TYR A 138 -12.58 0.29 -4.54
N TYR A 139 -12.57 -0.76 -3.72
CA TYR A 139 -12.06 -2.07 -4.07
C TYR A 139 -13.08 -3.16 -3.73
N VAL A 140 -13.11 -4.22 -4.53
CA VAL A 140 -13.74 -5.48 -4.16
C VAL A 140 -12.67 -6.43 -3.65
N GLY A 141 -12.84 -6.91 -2.43
CA GLY A 141 -11.85 -7.72 -1.73
C GLY A 141 -10.61 -6.94 -1.27
N TYR A 142 -9.76 -7.64 -0.56
CA TYR A 142 -8.52 -7.11 0.00
C TYR A 142 -7.47 -8.23 0.14
N VAL A 143 -6.26 -7.91 0.56
CA VAL A 143 -5.21 -8.86 0.91
C VAL A 143 -4.96 -8.81 2.41
N GLY A 144 -4.81 -9.96 3.03
CA GLY A 144 -4.49 -10.08 4.44
C GLY A 144 -3.38 -11.10 4.67
N TRP A 145 -2.52 -10.82 5.62
CA TRP A 145 -1.45 -11.70 6.08
C TRP A 145 -1.57 -11.94 7.57
N ARG A 146 -1.35 -13.18 8.00
CA ARG A 146 -1.20 -13.52 9.41
C ARG A 146 0.13 -12.96 9.95
N PRO A 147 0.29 -12.88 11.29
CA PRO A 147 1.58 -12.51 11.87
C PRO A 147 2.74 -13.31 11.28
N GLY A 148 3.76 -12.61 10.78
CA GLY A 148 4.96 -13.20 10.16
C GLY A 148 4.82 -13.69 8.71
N GLU A 149 3.62 -13.82 8.17
CA GLU A 149 3.39 -14.36 6.81
C GLU A 149 3.97 -13.45 5.73
N LEU A 150 3.68 -12.14 5.78
CA LEU A 150 4.26 -11.17 4.84
C LEU A 150 5.79 -11.17 4.91
N ARG A 151 6.35 -11.19 6.13
CA ARG A 151 7.80 -11.26 6.31
C ARG A 151 8.39 -12.50 5.65
N GLY A 152 7.76 -13.67 5.81
CA GLY A 152 8.18 -14.91 5.17
C GLY A 152 8.11 -14.85 3.64
N GLU A 153 7.15 -14.13 3.06
CA GLU A 153 7.06 -13.91 1.61
C GLU A 153 8.17 -12.98 1.11
N ILE A 154 8.47 -11.92 1.85
CA ILE A 154 9.56 -10.99 1.55
C ILE A 154 10.91 -11.71 1.61
N ASP A 155 11.15 -12.50 2.65
CA ASP A 155 12.40 -13.26 2.84
C ASP A 155 12.61 -14.31 1.73
N ARG A 156 11.53 -14.85 1.13
CA ARG A 156 11.57 -15.72 -0.05
C ARG A 156 11.72 -14.94 -1.37
N GLY A 157 11.80 -13.62 -1.34
CA GLY A 157 11.96 -12.77 -2.52
C GLY A 157 10.72 -12.70 -3.42
N LEU A 158 9.51 -12.96 -2.89
CA LEU A 158 8.27 -12.85 -3.66
C LEU A 158 7.87 -11.39 -3.91
N TRP A 159 8.32 -10.48 -3.05
CA TRP A 159 8.05 -9.06 -3.12
C TRP A 159 9.33 -8.23 -3.14
N THR A 160 9.35 -7.21 -3.97
CA THR A 160 10.23 -6.06 -3.80
C THR A 160 9.51 -5.04 -2.95
N VAL A 161 10.12 -4.68 -1.80
CA VAL A 161 9.55 -3.71 -0.86
C VAL A 161 10.05 -2.32 -1.21
N MET A 162 9.14 -1.35 -1.23
CA MET A 162 9.42 0.07 -1.46
C MET A 162 8.64 0.91 -0.44
N ASP A 163 9.10 2.14 -0.17
CA ASP A 163 8.36 3.06 0.67
C ASP A 163 7.00 3.42 0.05
N ALA A 164 5.95 3.51 0.86
CA ALA A 164 4.63 3.91 0.40
C ALA A 164 4.59 5.41 0.07
N ASP A 165 3.91 5.76 -1.04
CA ASP A 165 3.69 7.14 -1.46
C ASP A 165 2.28 7.31 -2.02
N LEU A 166 1.56 8.34 -1.56
CA LEU A 166 0.18 8.64 -1.97
C LEU A 166 0.03 8.82 -3.48
N SER A 167 1.07 9.31 -4.18
CA SER A 167 1.03 9.51 -5.61
C SER A 167 0.83 8.22 -6.42
N PHE A 168 1.29 7.08 -5.89
CA PHE A 168 1.05 5.77 -6.47
C PHE A 168 -0.31 5.20 -6.08
N VAL A 169 -0.75 5.48 -4.86
CA VAL A 169 -2.01 4.98 -4.33
C VAL A 169 -3.20 5.48 -5.14
N PHE A 170 -3.22 6.79 -5.46
CA PHE A 170 -4.33 7.43 -6.20
C PHE A 170 -3.99 7.69 -7.67
N ARG A 171 -2.95 7.08 -8.20
CA ARG A 171 -2.59 7.18 -9.61
C ARG A 171 -3.72 6.64 -10.48
N LYS A 172 -4.25 7.47 -11.38
CA LYS A 172 -5.40 7.11 -12.25
C LYS A 172 -5.03 6.10 -13.31
N ASP A 173 -3.92 6.36 -14.00
CA ASP A 173 -3.38 5.42 -14.98
C ASP A 173 -2.45 4.42 -14.27
N THR A 174 -2.93 3.19 -14.16
CA THR A 174 -2.20 2.09 -13.53
C THR A 174 -1.62 1.10 -14.56
N GLU A 175 -1.80 1.36 -15.86
CA GLU A 175 -1.17 0.57 -16.92
C GLU A 175 0.36 0.76 -16.83
N GLY A 176 1.10 -0.33 -16.94
CA GLY A 176 2.56 -0.32 -16.81
C GLY A 176 3.12 -0.01 -15.42
N MET A 177 2.27 0.24 -14.40
CA MET A 177 2.73 0.59 -13.04
C MET A 177 3.67 -0.47 -12.45
N TRP A 178 3.39 -1.75 -12.67
CA TRP A 178 4.22 -2.84 -12.16
C TRP A 178 5.61 -2.84 -12.83
N GLU A 179 5.65 -2.72 -14.14
CA GLU A 179 6.89 -2.68 -14.93
C GLU A 179 7.75 -1.48 -14.54
N GLU A 180 7.13 -0.31 -14.38
CA GLU A 180 7.78 0.93 -13.98
C GLU A 180 8.47 0.78 -12.62
N LEU A 181 7.71 0.32 -11.61
CA LEU A 181 8.24 0.16 -10.26
C LEU A 181 9.29 -0.97 -10.18
N LEU A 182 9.12 -2.03 -10.96
CA LEU A 182 10.11 -3.09 -11.05
C LEU A 182 11.43 -2.59 -11.67
N GLN A 183 11.37 -1.77 -12.72
CA GLN A 183 12.56 -1.16 -13.32
C GLN A 183 13.23 -0.17 -12.36
N ALA A 184 12.45 0.68 -11.68
CA ALA A 184 12.96 1.60 -10.67
C ALA A 184 13.71 0.85 -9.56
N SER A 185 13.13 -0.24 -9.05
CA SER A 185 13.76 -1.05 -8.01
C SER A 185 15.10 -1.66 -8.43
N ARG A 186 15.22 -2.05 -9.71
CA ARG A 186 16.48 -2.60 -10.25
C ARG A 186 17.57 -1.52 -10.37
N ARG A 187 17.22 -0.31 -10.79
CA ARG A 187 18.17 0.81 -10.88
C ARG A 187 18.73 1.18 -9.52
N ILE A 188 17.86 1.31 -8.52
CA ILE A 188 18.28 1.65 -7.15
C ILE A 188 19.21 0.56 -6.57
N ARG A 189 18.93 -0.74 -6.82
CA ARG A 189 19.83 -1.82 -6.41
C ARG A 189 21.19 -1.76 -7.11
N ALA A 190 21.24 -1.42 -8.38
CA ALA A 190 22.50 -1.28 -9.14
C ALA A 190 23.35 -0.11 -8.62
N GLU A 191 22.72 0.99 -8.25
CA GLU A 191 23.38 2.15 -7.65
C GLU A 191 23.89 1.87 -6.23
N SER A 192 23.10 1.12 -5.44
CA SER A 192 23.45 0.73 -4.06
C SER A 192 24.51 -0.35 -3.98
N SER A 193 24.70 -1.15 -5.02
CA SER A 193 25.74 -2.22 -5.04
C SER A 193 27.18 -1.68 -5.16
N GLY A 194 27.33 -0.37 -5.40
CA GLY A 194 28.62 0.35 -5.33
C GLY A 194 28.94 0.97 -3.95
N SER A 195 28.05 0.91 -2.99
CA SER A 195 28.22 1.37 -1.60
C SER A 195 27.62 0.31 -0.66
N GLU A 196 28.22 0.12 0.54
CA GLU A 196 27.85 -0.92 1.53
C GLU A 196 26.35 -1.19 1.67
N PRO A 197 25.93 -2.45 1.98
CA PRO A 197 24.52 -2.86 1.90
C PRO A 197 23.67 -2.16 2.96
N GLU A 198 22.90 -1.17 2.55
CA GLU A 198 21.78 -0.66 3.34
C GLU A 198 20.59 -1.64 3.28
N PRO A 199 19.80 -1.75 4.37
CA PRO A 199 18.65 -2.66 4.39
C PRO A 199 17.63 -2.29 3.31
N LEU A 200 17.05 -3.29 2.68
CA LEU A 200 16.14 -3.42 1.53
C LEU A 200 14.94 -2.43 1.42
N ARG A 201 15.02 -1.23 1.97
CA ARG A 201 14.07 -0.14 1.78
C ARG A 201 14.57 0.78 0.68
N LEU A 202 14.05 0.58 -0.51
CA LEU A 202 14.28 1.47 -1.64
C LEU A 202 13.39 2.71 -1.47
N ARG A 203 13.98 3.89 -1.29
CA ARG A 203 13.23 5.14 -1.08
C ARG A 203 12.55 5.59 -2.38
N LEU A 204 11.25 5.81 -2.33
CA LEU A 204 10.46 6.35 -3.45
C LEU A 204 10.93 7.73 -3.95
N ALA A 205 11.63 8.50 -3.14
CA ALA A 205 12.24 9.76 -3.55
C ALA A 205 13.16 9.59 -4.78
N ALA A 206 13.85 8.45 -4.89
CA ALA A 206 14.67 8.13 -6.06
C ALA A 206 13.81 7.79 -7.29
N VAL A 207 12.63 7.20 -7.11
CA VAL A 207 11.70 6.89 -8.19
C VAL A 207 11.11 8.17 -8.80
N ARG A 208 10.81 9.19 -7.99
CA ARG A 208 10.33 10.51 -8.44
C ARG A 208 11.35 11.25 -9.32
N ALA A 209 12.64 11.08 -9.06
CA ALA A 209 13.70 11.71 -9.85
C ALA A 209 13.84 11.06 -11.25
N LEU A 210 13.31 9.85 -11.44
CA LEU A 210 13.43 9.07 -12.67
C LEU A 210 12.19 9.14 -13.59
N THR A 211 11.07 9.69 -13.10
CA THR A 211 9.85 9.92 -13.89
C THR A 211 9.72 11.40 -14.26
N PRO A 212 10.04 11.81 -15.50
CA PRO A 212 9.83 13.19 -15.91
C PRO A 212 8.33 13.47 -16.08
N ASN A 213 7.84 14.47 -15.33
CA ASN A 213 6.57 15.18 -15.52
C ASN A 213 5.28 14.36 -15.53
N PHE A 214 4.72 14.12 -14.36
CA PHE A 214 3.27 14.08 -14.24
C PHE A 214 2.79 15.35 -13.53
N ALA A 215 2.44 16.35 -14.33
CA ALA A 215 1.72 17.53 -13.87
C ALA A 215 0.37 17.07 -13.33
N VAL A 216 0.15 17.29 -12.04
CA VAL A 216 -1.19 17.26 -11.45
C VAL A 216 -1.95 18.42 -12.10
N ALA A 217 -2.84 18.09 -13.05
CA ALA A 217 -3.84 19.03 -13.51
C ALA A 217 -4.82 19.24 -12.35
N ARG A 218 -4.91 20.49 -11.92
CA ARG A 218 -5.94 20.99 -11.00
C ARG A 218 -7.31 20.91 -11.62
#